data_da7c8671cf85427c1db571a8d3914e30
#
_entry.id   da7c8671cf85427c1db571a8d3914e30
#
_cell.length_a   1.000
_cell.length_b   1.000
_cell.length_c   1.000
_cell.angle_alpha   90.00
_cell.angle_beta   90.00
_cell.angle_gamma   90.00
#
_symmetry.space_group_name_H-M   'P 1'
#
loop_
_entity.id
_entity.type
_entity.pdbx_description
1 polymer ?
#
loop_
_entity_poly.entity_id
_entity_poly.type
_entity_poly.pdbx_seq_one_letter_code
_entity_poly.pdbx_strand_id
1 'polypeptide(L)'
;IIAELKRVCDANKYGVGIAAPQIGISLAVMMIAIKPTPSRPGRDVFDKVVVNPQIKEYLGKTVQLWDGCLSSGTDPVFAQTERYKEIKVSYYDETGQFHDNEVLTGFVAHVFQHETDHLNGILFVDRITNSKSWMSNKEYLRMMAKKSKG
;
A
#
# COMPACT_ATOMS: atom_id res chain seq x y z
N ILE A 1 16.03 4.83 -10.64
CA ILE A 1 15.06 3.98 -9.89
C ILE A 1 14.08 4.85 -9.14
N ILE A 2 14.53 5.70 -8.20
CA ILE A 2 13.66 6.57 -7.39
C ILE A 2 12.79 7.49 -8.27
N ALA A 3 13.41 8.16 -9.26
CA ALA A 3 12.69 9.01 -10.20
C ALA A 3 11.60 8.24 -10.97
N GLU A 4 11.88 6.98 -11.36
CA GLU A 4 10.92 6.14 -12.06
C GLU A 4 9.77 5.69 -11.15
N LEU A 5 10.05 5.31 -9.91
CA LEU A 5 9.01 4.99 -8.93
C LEU A 5 8.09 6.19 -8.68
N LYS A 6 8.67 7.38 -8.50
CA LYS A 6 7.91 8.64 -8.36
C LYS A 6 7.03 8.90 -9.59
N ARG A 7 7.61 8.78 -10.79
CA ARG A 7 6.89 8.99 -12.06
C ARG A 7 5.68 8.05 -12.19
N VAL A 8 5.86 6.77 -11.88
CA VAL A 8 4.78 5.78 -11.96
C VAL A 8 3.71 6.03 -10.90
N CYS A 9 4.09 6.35 -9.67
CA CYS A 9 3.15 6.74 -8.62
C CYS A 9 2.30 7.96 -9.03
N ASP A 10 2.94 9.00 -9.53
CA ASP A 10 2.27 10.25 -9.91
C ASP A 10 1.36 10.08 -11.14
N ALA A 11 1.72 9.18 -12.06
CA ALA A 11 0.90 8.86 -13.23
C ALA A 11 -0.38 8.09 -12.88
N ASN A 12 -0.42 7.44 -11.73
CA ASN A 12 -1.55 6.63 -11.30
C ASN A 12 -2.41 7.39 -10.28
N LYS A 13 -3.55 7.88 -10.73
CA LYS A 13 -4.50 8.66 -9.94
C LYS A 13 -4.95 7.98 -8.63
N TYR A 14 -4.92 6.66 -8.59
CA TYR A 14 -5.37 5.85 -7.44
C TYR A 14 -4.24 5.10 -6.74
N GLY A 15 -3.03 5.12 -7.32
CA GLY A 15 -1.87 4.46 -6.75
C GLY A 15 -1.31 5.25 -5.58
N VAL A 16 -1.24 4.63 -4.42
CA VAL A 16 -0.65 5.23 -3.20
C VAL A 16 0.67 4.56 -2.83
N GLY A 17 1.08 3.54 -3.58
CA GLY A 17 2.35 2.85 -3.42
C GLY A 17 2.77 2.10 -4.68
N ILE A 18 4.06 1.83 -4.79
CA ILE A 18 4.67 1.00 -5.82
C ILE A 18 6.01 0.45 -5.35
N ALA A 19 6.26 -0.81 -5.62
CA ALA A 19 7.53 -1.48 -5.32
C ALA A 19 8.38 -1.66 -6.58
N ALA A 20 9.70 -1.61 -6.45
CA ALA A 20 10.63 -1.73 -7.57
C ALA A 20 10.44 -3.01 -8.42
N PRO A 21 10.11 -4.18 -7.87
CA PRO A 21 9.81 -5.35 -8.68
C PRO A 21 8.65 -5.16 -9.67
N GLN A 22 7.66 -4.30 -9.36
CA GLN A 22 6.54 -4.02 -10.25
C GLN A 22 6.94 -3.26 -11.52
N ILE A 23 8.10 -2.62 -11.52
CA ILE A 23 8.70 -1.95 -12.69
C ILE A 23 9.92 -2.71 -13.24
N GLY A 24 10.04 -4.00 -12.90
CA GLY A 24 11.09 -4.89 -13.42
C GLY A 24 12.45 -4.72 -12.75
N ILE A 25 12.52 -4.11 -11.57
CA ILE A 25 13.77 -3.87 -10.85
C ILE A 25 13.81 -4.70 -9.58
N SER A 26 14.69 -5.68 -9.50
CA SER A 26 14.84 -6.60 -8.36
C SER A 26 15.65 -5.97 -7.22
N LEU A 27 15.12 -4.91 -6.63
CA LEU A 27 15.69 -4.23 -5.47
C LEU A 27 14.65 -4.03 -4.38
N ALA A 28 15.10 -4.04 -3.13
CA ALA A 28 14.24 -3.78 -1.97
C ALA A 28 14.00 -2.28 -1.78
N VAL A 29 13.31 -1.69 -2.75
CA VAL A 29 12.95 -0.27 -2.78
C VAL A 29 11.47 -0.15 -3.11
N MET A 30 10.77 0.72 -2.40
CA MET A 30 9.38 1.05 -2.68
C MET A 30 9.13 2.54 -2.47
N MET A 31 8.09 3.06 -3.10
CA MET A 31 7.55 4.40 -2.89
C MET A 31 6.17 4.29 -2.29
N ILE A 32 5.91 5.04 -1.23
CA ILE A 32 4.57 5.22 -0.67
C ILE A 32 4.25 6.71 -0.75
N ALA A 33 3.16 7.05 -1.44
CA ALA A 33 2.75 8.41 -1.73
C ALA A 33 1.34 8.70 -1.18
N ILE A 34 1.18 8.56 0.13
CA ILE A 34 -0.08 8.87 0.82
C ILE A 34 -0.07 10.37 1.16
N LYS A 35 -0.82 11.14 0.36
CA LYS A 35 -0.97 12.59 0.50
C LYS A 35 -2.36 12.92 1.08
N PRO A 36 -2.52 14.08 1.73
CA PRO A 36 -3.84 14.56 2.14
C PRO A 36 -4.77 14.69 0.92
N THR A 37 -6.00 14.25 1.06
CA THR A 37 -7.05 14.44 0.04
C THR A 37 -8.30 15.01 0.71
N PRO A 38 -9.26 15.59 -0.03
CA PRO A 38 -10.53 16.05 0.54
C PRO A 38 -11.29 14.96 1.31
N SER A 39 -11.17 13.70 0.87
CA SER A 39 -11.76 12.54 1.56
C SER A 39 -10.89 12.00 2.71
N ARG A 40 -9.63 12.43 2.80
CA ARG A 40 -8.66 12.07 3.84
C ARG A 40 -7.89 13.31 4.28
N PRO A 41 -8.53 14.29 4.91
CA PRO A 41 -7.87 15.52 5.31
C PRO A 41 -6.91 15.25 6.49
N GLY A 42 -5.61 15.36 6.25
CA GLY A 42 -4.58 15.42 7.29
C GLY A 42 -4.32 14.15 8.09
N ARG A 43 -4.94 13.01 7.77
CA ARG A 43 -4.65 11.72 8.40
C ARG A 43 -3.65 10.92 7.57
N ASP A 44 -2.69 10.35 8.27
CA ASP A 44 -1.81 9.33 7.72
C ASP A 44 -1.07 9.79 6.45
N VAL A 45 -0.33 10.89 6.55
CA VAL A 45 0.56 11.34 5.47
C VAL A 45 1.84 10.52 5.54
N PHE A 46 2.19 9.87 4.45
CA PHE A 46 3.45 9.15 4.28
C PHE A 46 3.86 9.24 2.82
N ASP A 47 4.69 10.23 2.49
CA ASP A 47 5.16 10.49 1.13
C ASP A 47 6.68 10.33 1.10
N LYS A 48 7.14 9.08 0.98
CA LYS A 48 8.56 8.72 1.11
C LYS A 48 8.94 7.57 0.19
N VAL A 49 10.19 7.58 -0.22
CA VAL A 49 10.89 6.38 -0.70
C VAL A 49 11.40 5.59 0.49
N VAL A 50 11.22 4.31 0.43
CA VAL A 50 11.59 3.36 1.47
C VAL A 50 12.56 2.35 0.88
N VAL A 51 13.74 2.24 1.47
CA VAL A 51 14.82 1.35 1.05
C VAL A 51 15.10 0.33 2.14
N ASN A 52 15.20 -0.93 1.74
CA ASN A 52 15.44 -2.06 2.63
C ASN A 52 14.47 -2.10 3.84
N PRO A 53 13.15 -2.05 3.59
CA PRO A 53 12.18 -2.10 4.66
C PRO A 53 12.20 -3.42 5.42
N GLN A 54 11.99 -3.33 6.72
CA GLN A 54 11.78 -4.49 7.58
C GLN A 54 10.57 -4.23 8.48
N ILE A 55 9.62 -5.15 8.49
CA ILE A 55 8.58 -5.18 9.50
C ILE A 55 9.16 -5.93 10.70
N LYS A 56 9.47 -5.20 11.76
CA LYS A 56 10.07 -5.72 12.99
C LYS A 56 9.05 -6.44 13.86
N GLU A 57 7.83 -5.91 13.89
CA GLU A 57 6.78 -6.41 14.76
C GLU A 57 5.40 -6.09 14.18
N TYR A 58 4.50 -7.05 14.25
CA TYR A 58 3.09 -6.88 13.95
C TYR A 58 2.34 -6.64 15.25
N LEU A 59 1.64 -5.51 15.38
CA LEU A 59 1.03 -5.05 16.60
C LEU A 59 -0.49 -5.14 16.56
N GLY A 60 -1.08 -5.52 17.69
CA GLY A 60 -2.52 -5.55 17.85
C GLY A 60 -3.22 -6.64 17.03
N LYS A 61 -4.40 -6.30 16.53
CA LYS A 61 -5.26 -7.23 15.77
C LYS A 61 -5.18 -6.95 14.28
N THR A 62 -5.46 -7.97 13.50
CA THR A 62 -5.72 -7.83 12.07
C THR A 62 -7.09 -7.19 11.84
N VAL A 63 -7.23 -6.54 10.71
CA VAL A 63 -8.48 -5.98 10.20
C VAL A 63 -8.67 -6.36 8.75
N GLN A 64 -9.92 -6.59 8.36
CA GLN A 64 -10.26 -6.76 6.96
C GLN A 64 -10.37 -5.41 6.28
N LEU A 65 -9.66 -5.27 5.17
CA LEU A 65 -9.63 -4.07 4.36
C LEU A 65 -9.81 -4.41 2.89
N TRP A 66 -10.41 -3.50 2.15
CA TRP A 66 -10.41 -3.60 0.70
C TRP A 66 -9.02 -3.30 0.17
N ASP A 67 -8.51 -4.21 -0.63
CA ASP A 67 -7.19 -4.15 -1.22
C ASP A 67 -7.30 -4.29 -2.74
N GLY A 68 -6.46 -3.60 -3.46
CA GLY A 68 -6.34 -3.65 -4.90
C GLY A 68 -4.92 -3.30 -5.30
N CYS A 69 -4.49 -3.73 -6.46
CA CYS A 69 -3.11 -3.55 -6.89
C CYS A 69 -3.04 -3.12 -8.35
N LEU A 70 -2.16 -2.18 -8.66
CA LEU A 70 -1.86 -1.75 -10.02
C LEU A 70 -1.36 -2.92 -10.90
N SER A 71 -0.74 -3.93 -10.30
CA SER A 71 -0.29 -5.14 -10.99
C SER A 71 -1.42 -6.09 -11.40
N SER A 72 -2.67 -5.83 -10.99
CA SER A 72 -3.83 -6.65 -11.39
C SER A 72 -4.39 -6.32 -12.77
N GLY A 73 -3.75 -5.41 -13.50
CA GLY A 73 -4.09 -5.08 -14.88
C GLY A 73 -4.63 -3.65 -15.08
N THR A 74 -5.05 -3.35 -16.30
CA THR A 74 -5.55 -2.03 -16.69
C THR A 74 -6.90 -1.68 -16.06
N ASP A 75 -7.70 -2.69 -15.72
CA ASP A 75 -8.93 -2.56 -14.94
C ASP A 75 -8.74 -3.34 -13.63
N PRO A 76 -8.22 -2.68 -12.57
CA PRO A 76 -7.86 -3.35 -11.34
C PRO A 76 -9.07 -4.00 -10.68
N VAL A 77 -8.83 -5.15 -10.07
CA VAL A 77 -9.81 -5.85 -9.24
C VAL A 77 -9.53 -5.58 -7.77
N PHE A 78 -10.58 -5.67 -6.96
CA PHE A 78 -10.51 -5.50 -5.52
C PHE A 78 -11.03 -6.74 -4.79
N ALA A 79 -10.48 -7.00 -3.63
CA ALA A 79 -10.96 -8.04 -2.72
C ALA A 79 -10.60 -7.67 -1.28
N GLN A 80 -11.21 -8.37 -0.33
CA GLN A 80 -10.87 -8.18 1.08
C GLN A 80 -9.63 -9.00 1.45
N THR A 81 -8.65 -8.32 2.01
CA THR A 81 -7.47 -8.91 2.62
C THR A 81 -7.46 -8.65 4.12
N GLU A 82 -6.71 -9.43 4.85
CA GLU A 82 -6.52 -9.26 6.28
C GLU A 82 -5.10 -8.80 6.55
N ARG A 83 -4.96 -7.64 7.22
CA ARG A 83 -3.67 -7.05 7.54
C ARG A 83 -3.66 -6.49 8.96
N TYR A 84 -2.50 -6.41 9.56
CA TYR A 84 -2.35 -5.80 10.88
C TYR A 84 -2.62 -4.30 10.80
N LYS A 85 -3.39 -3.80 11.76
CA LYS A 85 -3.74 -2.39 11.86
C LYS A 85 -2.54 -1.51 12.21
N GLU A 86 -1.54 -2.11 12.84
CA GLU A 86 -0.37 -1.43 13.37
C GLU A 86 0.88 -2.30 13.19
N ILE A 87 1.98 -1.72 12.78
CA ILE A 87 3.26 -2.40 12.59
C ILE A 87 4.41 -1.51 13.07
N LYS A 88 5.48 -2.15 13.54
CA LYS A 88 6.75 -1.48 13.85
C LYS A 88 7.75 -1.80 12.74
N VAL A 89 8.36 -0.79 12.15
CA VAL A 89 9.20 -0.93 10.96
C VAL A 89 10.56 -0.28 11.14
N SER A 90 11.51 -0.70 10.31
CA SER A 90 12.75 0.02 10.08
C SER A 90 13.07 0.07 8.60
N TYR A 91 13.70 1.14 8.14
CA TYR A 91 14.05 1.36 6.73
C TYR A 91 15.02 2.53 6.59
N TYR A 92 15.62 2.67 5.42
CA TYR A 92 16.31 3.89 5.01
C TYR A 92 15.42 4.72 4.10
N ASP A 93 15.45 6.03 4.24
CA ASP A 93 14.79 6.93 3.29
C ASP A 93 15.70 7.28 2.08
N GLU A 94 15.19 8.10 1.16
CA GLU A 94 15.93 8.48 -0.05
C GLU A 94 17.19 9.30 0.22
N THR A 95 17.34 9.88 1.41
CA THR A 95 18.53 10.61 1.84
C THR A 95 19.59 9.72 2.47
N GLY A 96 19.26 8.45 2.71
CA GLY A 96 20.09 7.48 3.42
C GLY A 96 19.94 7.54 4.93
N GLN A 97 18.99 8.32 5.44
CA GLN A 97 18.70 8.34 6.88
C GLN A 97 18.00 7.05 7.29
N PHE A 98 18.48 6.45 8.38
CA PHE A 98 17.88 5.26 8.95
C PHE A 98 16.75 5.65 9.92
N HIS A 99 15.59 5.05 9.70
CA HIS A 99 14.43 5.12 10.58
C HIS A 99 14.30 3.77 11.29
N ASP A 100 14.35 3.78 12.61
CA ASP A 100 14.28 2.55 13.40
C ASP A 100 13.09 2.58 14.35
N ASN A 101 12.45 1.43 14.49
CA ASN A 101 11.31 1.24 15.40
C ASN A 101 10.15 2.25 15.19
N GLU A 102 9.98 2.75 13.98
CA GLU A 102 8.85 3.62 13.64
C GLU A 102 7.54 2.81 13.66
N VAL A 103 6.54 3.33 14.36
CA VAL A 103 5.22 2.70 14.44
C VAL A 103 4.32 3.32 13.39
N LEU A 104 3.86 2.48 12.48
CA LEU A 104 2.90 2.86 11.43
C LEU A 104 1.53 2.28 11.76
N THR A 105 0.48 3.06 11.53
CA THR A 105 -0.89 2.68 11.86
C THR A 105 -1.83 2.89 10.69
N GLY A 106 -3.02 2.26 10.75
CA GLY A 106 -4.11 2.51 9.83
C GLY A 106 -3.77 2.27 8.37
N PHE A 107 -4.11 3.22 7.51
CA PHE A 107 -3.90 3.08 6.06
C PHE A 107 -2.43 3.05 5.65
N VAL A 108 -1.56 3.78 6.36
CA VAL A 108 -0.11 3.72 6.12
C VAL A 108 0.44 2.33 6.41
N ALA A 109 0.06 1.73 7.54
CA ALA A 109 0.45 0.36 7.87
C ALA A 109 -0.07 -0.66 6.83
N HIS A 110 -1.29 -0.47 6.32
CA HIS A 110 -1.86 -1.31 5.26
C HIS A 110 -1.01 -1.25 3.98
N VAL A 111 -0.74 -0.04 3.47
CA VAL A 111 0.03 0.15 2.24
C VAL A 111 1.47 -0.33 2.42
N PHE A 112 2.10 -0.06 3.57
CA PHE A 112 3.46 -0.53 3.84
C PHE A 112 3.56 -2.06 3.81
N GLN A 113 2.59 -2.78 4.39
CA GLN A 113 2.53 -4.25 4.30
C GLN A 113 2.31 -4.73 2.87
N HIS A 114 1.44 -4.06 2.10
CA HIS A 114 1.17 -4.39 0.71
C HIS A 114 2.42 -4.26 -0.16
N GLU A 115 3.13 -3.14 -0.06
CA GLU A 115 4.35 -2.92 -0.84
C GLU A 115 5.51 -3.81 -0.39
N THR A 116 5.61 -4.11 0.91
CA THR A 116 6.59 -5.07 1.44
C THR A 116 6.32 -6.48 0.92
N ASP A 117 5.06 -6.88 0.77
CA ASP A 117 4.69 -8.14 0.14
C ASP A 117 5.27 -8.25 -1.28
N HIS A 118 5.16 -7.19 -2.10
CA HIS A 118 5.74 -7.18 -3.45
C HIS A 118 7.25 -7.38 -3.45
N LEU A 119 7.97 -6.81 -2.47
CA LEU A 119 9.41 -7.02 -2.33
C LEU A 119 9.77 -8.50 -2.02
N ASN A 120 8.83 -9.24 -1.45
CA ASN A 120 8.96 -10.65 -1.12
C ASN A 120 8.28 -11.60 -2.13
N GLY A 121 7.84 -11.07 -3.28
CA GLY A 121 7.18 -11.84 -4.32
C GLY A 121 5.75 -12.27 -3.99
N ILE A 122 5.11 -11.60 -3.05
CA ILE A 122 3.72 -11.86 -2.62
C ILE A 122 2.79 -10.82 -3.24
N LEU A 123 1.68 -11.26 -3.79
CA LEU A 123 0.64 -10.40 -4.32
C LEU A 123 -0.54 -10.30 -3.35
N PHE A 124 -1.35 -9.24 -3.47
CA PHE A 124 -2.52 -9.09 -2.58
C PHE A 124 -3.51 -10.24 -2.74
N VAL A 125 -3.55 -10.87 -3.91
CA VAL A 125 -4.40 -12.06 -4.18
C VAL A 125 -4.04 -13.24 -3.28
N ASP A 126 -2.78 -13.36 -2.86
CA ASP A 126 -2.31 -14.38 -1.93
C ASP A 126 -2.79 -14.12 -0.48
N ARG A 127 -3.25 -12.90 -0.21
CA ARG A 127 -3.74 -12.46 1.11
C ARG A 127 -5.26 -12.40 1.21
N ILE A 128 -5.98 -12.81 0.18
CA ILE A 128 -7.44 -12.78 0.18
C ILE A 128 -7.98 -13.83 1.14
N THR A 129 -8.78 -13.39 2.10
CA THR A 129 -9.39 -14.26 3.11
C THR A 129 -10.81 -14.71 2.74
N ASN A 130 -11.46 -13.98 1.84
CA ASN A 130 -12.82 -14.28 1.37
C ASN A 130 -12.88 -14.17 -0.15
N SER A 131 -12.88 -15.32 -0.82
CA SER A 131 -12.97 -15.39 -2.29
C SER A 131 -14.27 -14.81 -2.88
N LYS A 132 -15.31 -14.65 -2.06
CA LYS A 132 -16.58 -14.01 -2.48
C LYS A 132 -16.51 -12.49 -2.47
N SER A 133 -15.43 -11.91 -1.96
CA SER A 133 -15.25 -10.46 -1.88
C SER A 133 -14.76 -9.82 -3.18
N TRP A 134 -14.40 -10.61 -4.18
CA TRP A 134 -13.94 -10.08 -5.46
C TRP A 134 -14.94 -9.12 -6.09
N MET A 135 -14.46 -7.98 -6.55
CA MET A 135 -15.25 -7.02 -7.32
C MET A 135 -14.40 -6.28 -8.34
N SER A 136 -15.04 -5.83 -9.40
CA SER A 136 -14.43 -4.95 -10.37
C SER A 136 -14.16 -3.55 -9.78
N ASN A 137 -13.25 -2.81 -10.38
CA ASN A 137 -13.03 -1.40 -10.03
C ASN A 137 -14.34 -0.59 -10.07
N LYS A 138 -15.18 -0.80 -11.08
CA LYS A 138 -16.47 -0.12 -11.20
C LYS A 138 -17.39 -0.37 -10.00
N GLU A 139 -17.50 -1.60 -9.55
CA GLU A 139 -18.33 -1.95 -8.39
C GLU A 139 -17.72 -1.41 -7.08
N TYR A 140 -16.40 -1.47 -6.94
CA TYR A 140 -15.70 -0.88 -5.81
C TYR A 140 -15.97 0.63 -5.69
N LEU A 141 -15.85 1.37 -6.79
CA LEU A 141 -16.12 2.80 -6.81
C LEU A 141 -17.59 3.12 -6.48
N ARG A 142 -18.54 2.30 -6.97
CA ARG A 142 -19.96 2.43 -6.61
C ARG A 142 -20.21 2.21 -5.12
N MET A 143 -19.57 1.20 -4.53
CA MET A 143 -19.66 0.91 -3.11
C MET A 143 -19.12 2.08 -2.29
N MET A 144 -17.95 2.61 -2.65
CA MET A 144 -17.33 3.74 -1.95
C MET A 144 -18.18 5.02 -2.05
N ALA A 145 -18.77 5.30 -3.22
CA ALA A 145 -19.66 6.44 -3.42
C ALA A 145 -20.95 6.36 -2.57
N LYS A 146 -21.48 5.17 -2.33
CA LYS A 146 -22.62 4.96 -1.43
C LYS A 146 -22.26 5.22 0.04
N LYS A 147 -21.06 4.81 0.47
CA LYS A 147 -20.59 5.03 1.86
C LYS A 147 -20.35 6.51 2.18
N SER A 148 -19.96 7.31 1.19
CA SER A 148 -19.71 8.75 1.38
C SER A 148 -21.00 9.59 1.45
N LYS A 149 -22.16 9.04 1.06
CA LYS A 149 -23.48 9.72 1.11
C LYS A 149 -24.34 9.34 2.32
N GLY A 150 -23.90 8.41 3.10
CA GLY A 150 -24.48 8.00 4.39
C GLY A 150 -23.65 8.47 5.56
#